data_6f080316c853fbd767b7f8fb8eae9d96
#
_entry.id   6f080316c853fbd767b7f8fb8eae9d96
#
_cell.length_a   1.000
_cell.length_b   1.000
_cell.length_c   1.000
_cell.angle_alpha   90.00
_cell.angle_beta   90.00
_cell.angle_gamma   90.00
#
_symmetry.space_group_name_H-M   'P 1'
#
loop_
_entity.id
_entity.type
_entity.pdbx_description
1 polymer ?
#
loop_
_entity_poly.entity_id
_entity_poly.type
_entity_poly.pdbx_seq_one_letter_code
_entity_poly.pdbx_strand_id
1 'polypeptide(L)'
;MSDVLGHLGLPVIGINGFGFTASFASRTFVQYHDAVETTDIGRHVLGRLSDDPRVIKMSGQLIPSGLNNSAGFDLKILAAWWMMRSNQAGQAQADKDLDAYLDADIVDIFVSHWVVGLNPSKVMKLVEGFALYPISEMPDSDSKERYSQAINKFNRLDGPIPRAALCKTVQRKKLKSEGSNEISSISQDISGKIDTIISILNCTAGIFCLPWVQTSHLPENVPSGILGTSDLRWPRNDFSYQKVVDVKGLDTTLVATLFDGFTKLDENSARRISIALDRLAIAKATRDVQSSALDLGISLEMVLLAGEGEKTQIRQKFSTRASWLIGRDGPERLSLFKSFKRIYDDRSEVAHNGFSDALQKRISKTSGDYLKNHFALAERVFQRLIINGPPHCWDALVLNAEKGGIPELL
;
A
#
# COMPACT_ATOMS: atom_id res chain seq x y z
N MET A 1 23.70 10.15 4.18
CA MET A 1 22.26 10.09 3.82
C MET A 1 21.70 11.44 3.37
N SER A 2 22.02 12.56 4.02
CA SER A 2 21.58 13.92 3.62
C SER A 2 22.04 14.32 2.22
N ASP A 3 23.26 13.98 1.82
CA ASP A 3 23.83 14.39 0.54
C ASP A 3 23.23 13.62 -0.67
N VAL A 4 22.78 12.41 -0.46
CA VAL A 4 22.13 11.58 -1.50
C VAL A 4 20.74 12.09 -1.83
N LEU A 5 19.99 12.57 -0.82
CA LEU A 5 18.66 13.14 -1.01
C LEU A 5 18.70 14.50 -1.69
N GLY A 6 19.74 15.31 -1.43
CA GLY A 6 19.95 16.61 -2.08
C GLY A 6 20.14 16.49 -3.60
N HIS A 7 20.83 15.44 -4.07
CA HIS A 7 21.03 15.19 -5.51
C HIS A 7 19.75 14.74 -6.24
N LEU A 8 18.75 14.24 -5.53
CA LEU A 8 17.47 13.83 -6.11
C LEU A 8 16.46 14.97 -6.20
N GLY A 9 16.83 16.19 -5.78
CA GLY A 9 15.90 17.32 -5.68
C GLY A 9 14.83 17.13 -4.61
N LEU A 10 15.05 16.19 -3.69
CA LEU A 10 14.18 16.00 -2.54
C LEU A 10 14.53 17.05 -1.48
N PRO A 11 13.54 17.69 -0.84
CA PRO A 11 13.82 18.59 0.27
C PRO A 11 14.51 17.80 1.39
N VAL A 12 15.58 18.35 1.95
CA VAL A 12 16.17 17.82 3.19
C VAL A 12 15.17 18.09 4.30
N ILE A 13 14.43 17.06 4.69
CA ILE A 13 13.45 17.15 5.76
C ILE A 13 14.19 16.95 7.07
N GLY A 14 14.24 18.01 7.89
CA GLY A 14 14.64 17.90 9.28
C GLY A 14 13.67 16.97 10.01
N ILE A 15 14.21 15.94 10.66
CA ILE A 15 13.45 14.94 11.41
C ILE A 15 12.92 15.58 12.69
N ASN A 16 11.70 16.09 12.64
CA ASN A 16 10.90 16.37 13.84
C ASN A 16 9.55 15.65 13.66
N GLY A 17 9.28 14.72 14.52
CA GLY A 17 8.29 13.65 14.55
C GLY A 17 6.81 13.94 14.34
N PHE A 18 6.43 14.80 13.41
CA PHE A 18 5.04 15.04 13.01
C PHE A 18 4.91 14.95 11.49
N GLY A 19 3.82 14.34 11.01
CA GLY A 19 3.56 14.09 9.60
C GLY A 19 3.71 15.33 8.73
N PHE A 20 4.57 15.26 7.73
CA PHE A 20 4.84 16.34 6.80
C PHE A 20 4.12 16.12 5.49
N THR A 21 3.43 17.14 5.03
CA THR A 21 2.96 17.28 3.67
C THR A 21 4.05 18.01 2.87
N ALA A 22 4.72 17.31 1.97
CA ALA A 22 5.69 17.96 1.08
C ALA A 22 5.02 18.24 -0.27
N SER A 23 5.04 19.49 -0.68
CA SER A 23 4.53 19.96 -1.97
C SER A 23 5.67 20.11 -2.96
N PHE A 24 5.52 19.54 -4.15
CA PHE A 24 6.54 19.63 -5.19
C PHE A 24 5.93 20.16 -6.48
N ALA A 25 6.45 21.27 -6.98
CA ALA A 25 6.20 21.69 -8.36
C ALA A 25 7.24 21.04 -9.27
N SER A 26 6.85 20.53 -10.44
CA SER A 26 7.83 20.08 -11.42
C SER A 26 8.67 21.28 -11.89
N ARG A 27 9.95 21.05 -12.22
CA ARG A 27 10.82 22.10 -12.76
C ARG A 27 10.20 22.76 -14.00
N THR A 28 9.57 21.95 -14.83
CA THR A 28 8.89 22.39 -16.03
C THR A 28 7.75 23.35 -15.69
N PHE A 29 6.92 23.02 -14.69
CA PHE A 29 5.83 23.91 -14.29
C PHE A 29 6.33 25.25 -13.76
N VAL A 30 7.39 25.27 -12.96
CA VAL A 30 8.00 26.51 -12.44
C VAL A 30 8.42 27.43 -13.59
N GLN A 31 9.00 26.89 -14.64
CA GLN A 31 9.39 27.68 -15.83
C GLN A 31 8.18 28.35 -16.50
N TYR A 32 7.06 27.63 -16.65
CA TYR A 32 5.82 28.21 -17.20
C TYR A 32 5.22 29.23 -16.25
N HIS A 33 5.22 28.99 -14.96
CA HIS A 33 4.73 29.92 -13.94
C HIS A 33 5.49 31.27 -13.99
N ASP A 34 6.83 31.22 -14.12
CA ASP A 34 7.62 32.42 -14.27
C ASP A 34 7.41 33.12 -15.62
N ALA A 35 7.13 32.33 -16.68
CA ALA A 35 6.85 32.84 -18.01
C ALA A 35 5.51 33.60 -18.13
N VAL A 36 4.55 33.36 -17.24
CA VAL A 36 3.22 34.01 -17.28
C VAL A 36 3.33 35.54 -17.26
N GLU A 37 4.16 36.12 -16.42
CA GLU A 37 4.32 37.58 -16.31
C GLU A 37 5.42 38.13 -17.21
N THR A 38 6.38 37.33 -17.59
CA THR A 38 7.57 37.76 -18.30
C THR A 38 7.44 37.71 -19.81
N THR A 39 6.50 36.94 -20.35
CA THR A 39 6.27 36.78 -21.80
C THR A 39 4.97 37.45 -22.27
N ASP A 40 4.92 37.85 -23.54
CA ASP A 40 3.71 38.41 -24.16
C ASP A 40 2.57 37.40 -24.21
N ILE A 41 2.89 36.15 -24.51
CA ILE A 41 1.91 35.05 -24.51
C ILE A 41 1.34 34.86 -23.11
N GLY A 42 2.17 34.84 -22.08
CA GLY A 42 1.73 34.68 -20.69
C GLY A 42 0.81 35.82 -20.26
N ARG A 43 1.18 37.08 -20.54
CA ARG A 43 0.32 38.24 -20.24
C ARG A 43 -1.01 38.20 -20.99
N HIS A 44 -1.00 37.79 -22.27
CA HIS A 44 -2.23 37.65 -23.06
C HIS A 44 -3.15 36.59 -22.49
N VAL A 45 -2.62 35.42 -22.12
CA VAL A 45 -3.40 34.33 -21.50
C VAL A 45 -3.96 34.76 -20.15
N LEU A 46 -3.16 35.40 -19.32
CA LEU A 46 -3.57 35.90 -18.02
C LEU A 46 -4.75 36.88 -18.15
N GLY A 47 -4.65 37.85 -19.11
CA GLY A 47 -5.76 38.78 -19.41
C GLY A 47 -7.03 38.07 -19.86
N ARG A 48 -6.92 37.13 -20.82
CA ARG A 48 -8.07 36.34 -21.28
C ARG A 48 -8.77 35.60 -20.14
N LEU A 49 -8.00 34.97 -19.26
CA LEU A 49 -8.53 34.19 -18.14
C LEU A 49 -9.13 35.10 -17.05
N SER A 50 -8.59 36.30 -16.82
CA SER A 50 -9.11 37.23 -15.83
C SER A 50 -10.51 37.73 -16.16
N ASP A 51 -10.88 37.73 -17.45
CA ASP A 51 -12.18 38.20 -17.94
C ASP A 51 -13.23 37.09 -18.04
N ASP A 52 -12.85 35.79 -17.82
CA ASP A 52 -13.79 34.67 -17.86
C ASP A 52 -14.66 34.64 -16.58
N PRO A 53 -16.00 34.71 -16.70
CA PRO A 53 -16.88 34.71 -15.53
C PRO A 53 -16.76 33.46 -14.66
N ARG A 54 -16.38 32.31 -15.25
CA ARG A 54 -16.18 31.03 -14.53
C ARG A 54 -14.94 31.12 -13.66
N VAL A 55 -13.89 31.77 -14.16
CA VAL A 55 -12.62 31.98 -13.45
C VAL A 55 -12.83 33.01 -12.32
N ILE A 56 -13.56 34.09 -12.57
CA ILE A 56 -13.90 35.08 -11.55
C ILE A 56 -14.64 34.42 -10.38
N LYS A 57 -15.59 33.51 -10.65
CA LYS A 57 -16.32 32.74 -9.63
C LYS A 57 -15.40 31.86 -8.76
N MET A 58 -14.25 31.44 -9.28
CA MET A 58 -13.27 30.61 -8.54
C MET A 58 -12.34 31.46 -7.64
N SER A 59 -12.31 32.78 -7.84
CA SER A 59 -11.48 33.70 -7.05
C SER A 59 -11.82 33.60 -5.56
N GLY A 60 -10.81 33.46 -4.72
CA GLY A 60 -10.99 33.32 -3.27
C GLY A 60 -11.49 31.92 -2.82
N GLN A 61 -11.71 30.99 -3.74
CA GLN A 61 -12.13 29.64 -3.41
C GLN A 61 -10.93 28.72 -3.19
N LEU A 62 -11.18 27.61 -2.45
CA LEU A 62 -10.23 26.51 -2.33
C LEU A 62 -10.51 25.46 -3.40
N ILE A 63 -9.49 25.07 -4.14
CA ILE A 63 -9.53 24.01 -5.14
C ILE A 63 -8.73 22.79 -4.67
N PRO A 64 -9.13 21.56 -5.04
CA PRO A 64 -8.38 20.37 -4.70
C PRO A 64 -6.98 20.40 -5.33
N SER A 65 -5.96 20.17 -4.52
CA SER A 65 -4.57 19.96 -4.96
C SER A 65 -4.11 18.51 -4.74
N GLY A 66 -4.96 17.70 -4.14
CA GLY A 66 -4.73 16.28 -3.85
C GLY A 66 -5.88 15.69 -3.05
N LEU A 67 -5.71 14.45 -2.56
CA LEU A 67 -6.75 13.75 -1.80
C LEU A 67 -7.15 14.53 -0.54
N ASN A 68 -6.19 14.97 0.24
CA ASN A 68 -6.38 15.62 1.54
C ASN A 68 -6.15 17.13 1.51
N ASN A 69 -5.70 17.66 0.39
CA ASN A 69 -5.24 19.02 0.31
C ASN A 69 -6.10 19.84 -0.64
N SER A 70 -6.23 21.10 -0.29
CA SER A 70 -6.78 22.13 -1.14
C SER A 70 -5.85 23.34 -1.09
N ALA A 71 -5.72 24.04 -2.20
CA ALA A 71 -4.97 25.28 -2.31
C ALA A 71 -5.93 26.40 -2.68
N GLY A 72 -5.62 27.64 -2.30
CA GLY A 72 -6.31 28.80 -2.82
C GLY A 72 -6.21 28.83 -4.34
N PHE A 73 -7.31 29.17 -5.00
CA PHE A 73 -7.29 29.37 -6.44
C PHE A 73 -6.32 30.52 -6.80
N ASP A 74 -5.44 30.26 -7.75
CA ASP A 74 -4.48 31.22 -8.25
C ASP A 74 -4.55 31.27 -9.77
N LEU A 75 -4.89 32.42 -10.30
CA LEU A 75 -5.05 32.68 -11.74
C LEU A 75 -3.73 32.47 -12.52
N LYS A 76 -2.60 32.81 -11.91
CA LYS A 76 -1.28 32.64 -12.53
C LYS A 76 -0.94 31.15 -12.69
N ILE A 77 -1.37 30.35 -11.73
CA ILE A 77 -1.23 28.88 -11.80
C ILE A 77 -2.07 28.30 -12.96
N LEU A 78 -3.31 28.77 -13.11
CA LEU A 78 -4.17 28.34 -14.21
C LEU A 78 -3.57 28.73 -15.57
N ALA A 79 -3.04 29.95 -15.69
CA ALA A 79 -2.36 30.43 -16.91
C ALA A 79 -1.10 29.60 -17.22
N ALA A 80 -0.28 29.31 -16.21
CA ALA A 80 0.92 28.47 -16.36
C ALA A 80 0.56 27.04 -16.82
N TRP A 81 -0.48 26.45 -16.23
CA TRP A 81 -0.97 25.14 -16.66
C TRP A 81 -1.44 25.18 -18.13
N TRP A 82 -2.21 26.16 -18.51
CA TRP A 82 -2.68 26.28 -19.90
C TRP A 82 -1.52 26.41 -20.87
N MET A 83 -0.51 27.23 -20.55
CA MET A 83 0.69 27.39 -21.39
C MET A 83 1.46 26.06 -21.52
N MET A 84 1.63 25.36 -20.41
CA MET A 84 2.29 24.03 -20.40
C MET A 84 1.48 23.01 -21.23
N ARG A 85 0.17 22.96 -21.04
CA ARG A 85 -0.73 22.05 -21.77
C ARG A 85 -0.77 22.36 -23.26
N SER A 86 -0.80 23.64 -23.60
CA SER A 86 -0.72 24.09 -25.00
C SER A 86 0.56 23.65 -25.69
N ASN A 87 1.68 23.70 -24.99
CA ASN A 87 2.96 23.20 -25.52
C ASN A 87 2.99 21.67 -25.68
N GLN A 88 2.33 20.93 -24.79
CA GLN A 88 2.30 19.47 -24.81
C GLN A 88 1.33 18.90 -25.85
N ALA A 89 0.11 19.43 -25.90
CA ALA A 89 -1.00 18.86 -26.66
C ALA A 89 -1.56 19.77 -27.77
N GLY A 90 -1.02 20.98 -27.91
CA GLY A 90 -1.51 22.01 -28.81
C GLY A 90 -2.60 22.89 -28.16
N GLN A 91 -2.69 24.13 -28.67
CA GLN A 91 -3.59 25.16 -28.14
C GLN A 91 -5.07 24.71 -28.11
N ALA A 92 -5.56 24.14 -29.21
CA ALA A 92 -6.96 23.70 -29.31
C ALA A 92 -7.32 22.65 -28.24
N GLN A 93 -6.40 21.73 -27.91
CA GLN A 93 -6.63 20.74 -26.88
C GLN A 93 -6.54 21.38 -25.48
N ALA A 94 -5.63 22.31 -25.26
CA ALA A 94 -5.51 23.03 -24.01
C ALA A 94 -6.78 23.89 -23.71
N ASP A 95 -7.35 24.54 -24.72
CA ASP A 95 -8.62 25.28 -24.59
C ASP A 95 -9.78 24.34 -24.27
N LYS A 96 -9.87 23.19 -24.96
CA LYS A 96 -10.90 22.18 -24.67
C LYS A 96 -10.80 21.63 -23.25
N ASP A 97 -9.58 21.32 -22.79
CA ASP A 97 -9.34 20.79 -21.44
C ASP A 97 -9.65 21.86 -20.38
N LEU A 98 -9.32 23.13 -20.66
CA LEU A 98 -9.65 24.27 -19.80
C LEU A 98 -11.17 24.45 -19.66
N ASP A 99 -11.90 24.49 -20.79
CA ASP A 99 -13.35 24.61 -20.77
C ASP A 99 -14.01 23.45 -20.02
N ALA A 100 -13.59 22.22 -20.29
CA ALA A 100 -14.08 21.05 -19.57
C ALA A 100 -13.83 21.16 -18.05
N TYR A 101 -12.67 21.67 -17.64
CA TYR A 101 -12.38 21.91 -16.22
C TYR A 101 -13.23 23.04 -15.64
N LEU A 102 -13.37 24.16 -16.35
CA LEU A 102 -14.13 25.31 -15.84
C LEU A 102 -15.61 24.97 -15.67
N ASP A 103 -16.17 24.15 -16.55
CA ASP A 103 -17.58 23.74 -16.53
C ASP A 103 -17.86 22.56 -15.56
N ALA A 104 -16.84 21.81 -15.14
CA ALA A 104 -17.01 20.70 -14.24
C ALA A 104 -17.26 21.14 -12.78
N ASP A 105 -18.16 20.43 -12.10
CA ASP A 105 -18.35 20.57 -10.65
C ASP A 105 -17.47 19.62 -9.84
N ILE A 106 -16.97 18.57 -10.48
CA ILE A 106 -16.19 17.49 -9.87
C ILE A 106 -14.87 17.34 -10.64
N VAL A 107 -13.83 17.00 -9.91
CA VAL A 107 -12.52 16.64 -10.47
C VAL A 107 -12.12 15.26 -10.03
N ASP A 108 -11.51 14.52 -10.94
CA ASP A 108 -10.90 13.22 -10.64
C ASP A 108 -9.52 13.43 -10.03
N ILE A 109 -9.24 12.68 -8.96
CA ILE A 109 -7.93 12.63 -8.31
C ILE A 109 -7.42 11.21 -8.36
N PHE A 110 -6.25 11.02 -8.92
CA PHE A 110 -5.57 9.73 -8.94
C PHE A 110 -4.74 9.56 -7.67
N VAL A 111 -5.16 8.64 -6.82
CA VAL A 111 -4.49 8.31 -5.56
C VAL A 111 -3.61 7.09 -5.77
N SER A 112 -2.35 7.19 -5.42
CA SER A 112 -1.37 6.13 -5.53
C SER A 112 -0.76 5.84 -4.16
N HIS A 113 -0.94 4.64 -3.67
CA HIS A 113 -0.25 4.17 -2.48
C HIS A 113 0.91 3.27 -2.90
N TRP A 114 2.10 3.83 -2.91
CA TRP A 114 3.32 3.14 -3.30
C TRP A 114 3.63 2.03 -2.31
N VAL A 115 4.05 0.89 -2.83
CA VAL A 115 4.36 -0.30 -2.04
C VAL A 115 5.72 -0.86 -2.44
N VAL A 116 6.38 -1.47 -1.48
CA VAL A 116 7.64 -2.19 -1.69
C VAL A 116 7.42 -3.69 -1.53
N GLY A 117 8.31 -4.48 -2.13
CA GLY A 117 8.23 -5.94 -2.11
C GLY A 117 7.62 -6.55 -3.37
N LEU A 118 6.86 -5.81 -4.16
CA LEU A 118 6.18 -6.27 -5.36
C LEU A 118 6.74 -5.66 -6.64
N ASN A 119 6.76 -6.46 -7.70
CA ASN A 119 7.04 -6.03 -9.07
C ASN A 119 6.02 -6.70 -10.01
N PRO A 120 4.81 -6.13 -10.18
CA PRO A 120 3.80 -6.68 -11.09
C PRO A 120 4.22 -6.48 -12.55
N SER A 121 3.90 -7.47 -13.39
CA SER A 121 4.23 -7.42 -14.83
C SER A 121 3.22 -6.61 -15.66
N LYS A 122 2.05 -6.31 -15.11
CA LYS A 122 0.96 -5.55 -15.75
C LYS A 122 0.02 -4.99 -14.69
N VAL A 123 -0.87 -4.09 -15.09
CA VAL A 123 -1.96 -3.62 -14.22
C VAL A 123 -2.88 -4.79 -13.84
N MET A 124 -3.17 -4.92 -12.57
CA MET A 124 -4.07 -5.93 -12.02
C MET A 124 -5.22 -5.25 -11.28
N LYS A 125 -6.43 -5.34 -11.82
CA LYS A 125 -7.64 -4.85 -11.14
C LYS A 125 -7.91 -5.71 -9.91
N LEU A 126 -8.14 -5.05 -8.79
CA LEU A 126 -8.44 -5.68 -7.50
C LEU A 126 -9.91 -5.43 -7.12
N VAL A 127 -10.15 -4.98 -5.92
CA VAL A 127 -11.47 -4.75 -5.33
C VAL A 127 -11.77 -3.26 -5.19
N GLU A 128 -13.03 -2.89 -5.07
CA GLU A 128 -13.45 -1.52 -4.74
C GLU A 128 -12.88 -0.44 -5.68
N GLY A 129 -12.60 -0.79 -6.93
CA GLY A 129 -11.99 0.11 -7.92
C GLY A 129 -10.49 0.36 -7.72
N PHE A 130 -9.85 -0.33 -6.79
CA PHE A 130 -8.39 -0.36 -6.69
C PHE A 130 -7.76 -1.24 -7.75
N ALA A 131 -6.57 -0.85 -8.18
CA ALA A 131 -5.73 -1.67 -9.04
C ALA A 131 -4.27 -1.57 -8.60
N LEU A 132 -3.54 -2.66 -8.78
CA LEU A 132 -2.09 -2.72 -8.57
C LEU A 132 -1.41 -2.40 -9.90
N TYR A 133 -0.66 -1.32 -9.94
CA TYR A 133 0.07 -0.84 -11.11
C TYR A 133 1.56 -1.14 -10.97
N PRO A 134 2.23 -1.68 -12.01
CA PRO A 134 3.67 -1.56 -12.13
C PRO A 134 4.07 -0.11 -12.37
N ILE A 135 5.24 0.29 -11.93
CA ILE A 135 5.70 1.67 -12.13
C ILE A 135 5.74 2.11 -13.61
N SER A 136 6.02 1.16 -14.52
CA SER A 136 6.04 1.40 -15.98
C SER A 136 4.68 1.81 -16.56
N GLU A 137 3.58 1.32 -15.96
CA GLU A 137 2.21 1.58 -16.43
C GLU A 137 1.48 2.63 -15.59
N MET A 138 2.14 3.22 -14.59
CA MET A 138 1.59 4.34 -13.85
C MET A 138 1.38 5.54 -14.77
N PRO A 139 0.32 6.34 -14.58
CA PRO A 139 0.20 7.64 -15.20
C PRO A 139 1.43 8.51 -14.93
N ASP A 140 1.79 9.37 -15.89
CA ASP A 140 2.93 10.25 -15.73
C ASP A 140 2.69 11.20 -14.55
N SER A 141 3.68 11.28 -13.69
CA SER A 141 3.66 12.08 -12.47
C SER A 141 5.06 12.23 -11.92
N ASP A 142 5.29 13.28 -11.14
CA ASP A 142 6.58 13.52 -10.48
C ASP A 142 7.02 12.32 -9.62
N SER A 143 6.06 11.65 -8.97
CA SER A 143 6.36 10.45 -8.16
C SER A 143 6.83 9.28 -9.02
N LYS A 144 6.18 9.04 -10.17
CA LYS A 144 6.62 8.01 -11.13
C LYS A 144 8.02 8.32 -11.65
N GLU A 145 8.26 9.55 -12.06
CA GLU A 145 9.57 9.96 -12.58
C GLU A 145 10.68 9.75 -11.55
N ARG A 146 10.47 10.19 -10.30
CA ARG A 146 11.44 10.03 -9.20
C ARG A 146 11.76 8.57 -8.91
N TYR A 147 10.73 7.72 -8.77
CA TYR A 147 10.99 6.31 -8.48
C TYR A 147 11.61 5.59 -9.68
N SER A 148 11.22 5.93 -10.91
CA SER A 148 11.85 5.40 -12.12
C SER A 148 13.33 5.79 -12.19
N GLN A 149 13.66 7.05 -11.91
CA GLN A 149 15.04 7.51 -11.84
C GLN A 149 15.83 6.83 -10.72
N ALA A 150 15.18 6.66 -9.55
CA ALA A 150 15.80 5.95 -8.43
C ALA A 150 16.09 4.49 -8.78
N ILE A 151 15.17 3.77 -9.42
CA ILE A 151 15.39 2.40 -9.89
C ILE A 151 16.57 2.35 -10.84
N ASN A 152 16.65 3.27 -11.81
CA ASN A 152 17.69 3.27 -12.80
C ASN A 152 19.08 3.65 -12.24
N LYS A 153 19.13 4.63 -11.33
CA LYS A 153 20.40 5.11 -10.73
C LYS A 153 20.91 4.19 -9.62
N PHE A 154 19.98 3.61 -8.84
CA PHE A 154 20.28 2.92 -7.59
C PHE A 154 19.97 1.42 -7.65
N ASN A 155 19.99 0.82 -8.84
CA ASN A 155 19.86 -0.63 -9.00
C ASN A 155 20.88 -1.44 -8.16
N ARG A 156 21.86 -0.75 -7.56
CA ARG A 156 22.91 -1.29 -6.67
C ARG A 156 22.80 -0.80 -5.22
N LEU A 157 21.87 0.09 -4.89
CA LEU A 157 21.65 0.50 -3.52
C LEU A 157 20.71 -0.46 -2.82
N ASP A 158 21.13 -0.92 -1.67
CA ASP A 158 20.43 -1.90 -0.81
C ASP A 158 19.16 -1.34 -0.13
N GLY A 159 18.52 -0.33 -0.69
CA GLY A 159 17.30 0.28 -0.15
C GLY A 159 16.02 -0.20 -0.87
N PRO A 160 14.90 -0.21 -0.15
CA PRO A 160 13.61 -0.55 -0.75
C PRO A 160 13.13 0.58 -1.67
N ILE A 161 13.13 0.35 -2.97
CA ILE A 161 12.56 1.26 -3.95
C ILE A 161 11.22 0.71 -4.39
N PRO A 162 10.11 1.47 -4.28
CA PRO A 162 8.82 1.05 -4.78
C PRO A 162 8.86 0.74 -6.28
N ARG A 163 8.33 -0.40 -6.66
CA ARG A 163 8.17 -0.80 -8.08
C ARG A 163 6.71 -0.93 -8.48
N ALA A 164 5.82 -0.74 -7.51
CA ALA A 164 4.38 -0.83 -7.69
C ALA A 164 3.64 0.17 -6.82
N ALA A 165 2.40 0.46 -7.21
CA ALA A 165 1.47 1.21 -6.38
C ALA A 165 0.06 0.62 -6.45
N LEU A 166 -0.65 0.66 -5.31
CA LEU A 166 -2.10 0.49 -5.27
C LEU A 166 -2.74 1.82 -5.63
N CYS A 167 -3.55 1.83 -6.67
CA CYS A 167 -4.10 3.05 -7.23
C CYS A 167 -5.62 3.02 -7.27
N LYS A 168 -6.22 4.20 -7.08
CA LYS A 168 -7.66 4.44 -7.24
C LYS A 168 -7.92 5.86 -7.73
N THR A 169 -8.86 6.03 -8.65
CA THR A 169 -9.42 7.34 -8.99
C THR A 169 -10.54 7.68 -8.02
N VAL A 170 -10.51 8.89 -7.50
CA VAL A 170 -11.47 9.42 -6.53
C VAL A 170 -12.03 10.73 -7.04
N GLN A 171 -13.32 10.91 -6.94
CA GLN A 171 -14.00 12.14 -7.34
C GLN A 171 -14.10 13.12 -6.16
N ARG A 172 -13.80 14.38 -6.42
CA ARG A 172 -13.95 15.47 -5.46
C ARG A 172 -14.64 16.68 -6.08
N LYS A 173 -15.43 17.40 -5.27
CA LYS A 173 -15.97 18.70 -5.68
C LYS A 173 -14.82 19.65 -6.00
N LYS A 174 -14.92 20.35 -7.14
CA LYS A 174 -13.92 21.30 -7.61
C LYS A 174 -13.79 22.53 -6.68
N LEU A 175 -14.91 23.05 -6.21
CA LEU A 175 -14.94 24.16 -5.29
C LEU A 175 -15.32 23.70 -3.89
N LYS A 176 -14.60 24.18 -2.90
CA LYS A 176 -14.83 23.87 -1.50
C LYS A 176 -15.30 25.11 -0.76
N SER A 177 -16.42 24.98 -0.04
CA SER A 177 -16.79 25.95 1.00
C SER A 177 -15.91 25.73 2.25
N GLU A 178 -15.46 26.80 2.88
CA GLU A 178 -14.76 26.74 4.15
C GLU A 178 -15.60 25.98 5.19
N GLY A 179 -14.97 25.02 5.89
CA GLY A 179 -15.61 24.28 6.99
C GLY A 179 -16.16 22.89 6.68
N SER A 180 -16.09 22.37 5.45
CA SER A 180 -16.57 21.02 5.15
C SER A 180 -15.63 19.92 5.65
N ASN A 181 -16.12 19.05 6.54
CA ASN A 181 -15.40 17.86 7.06
C ASN A 181 -15.39 16.67 6.08
N GLU A 182 -15.95 16.81 4.86
CA GLU A 182 -16.03 15.71 3.87
C GLU A 182 -14.68 15.09 3.51
N ILE A 183 -13.61 15.89 3.60
CA ILE A 183 -12.26 15.43 3.18
C ILE A 183 -11.71 14.37 4.12
N SER A 184 -11.92 14.51 5.43
CA SER A 184 -11.37 13.59 6.42
C SER A 184 -11.99 12.20 6.30
N SER A 185 -13.28 12.11 6.01
CA SER A 185 -14.00 10.84 5.89
C SER A 185 -13.60 10.04 4.65
N ILE A 186 -13.51 10.69 3.49
CA ILE A 186 -13.09 10.04 2.23
C ILE A 186 -11.65 9.52 2.34
N SER A 187 -10.77 10.32 2.91
CA SER A 187 -9.37 9.93 3.08
C SER A 187 -9.20 8.77 4.06
N GLN A 188 -9.95 8.77 5.16
CA GLN A 188 -9.92 7.68 6.14
C GLN A 188 -10.46 6.37 5.54
N ASP A 189 -11.56 6.42 4.79
CA ASP A 189 -12.12 5.27 4.10
C ASP A 189 -11.13 4.66 3.10
N ILE A 190 -10.50 5.50 2.26
CA ILE A 190 -9.50 5.05 1.29
C ILE A 190 -8.30 4.44 1.99
N SER A 191 -7.75 5.09 3.03
CA SER A 191 -6.62 4.58 3.79
C SER A 191 -6.94 3.25 4.45
N GLY A 192 -8.11 3.10 5.07
CA GLY A 192 -8.54 1.84 5.68
C GLY A 192 -8.67 0.70 4.67
N LYS A 193 -9.22 0.98 3.47
CA LYS A 193 -9.30 0.00 2.38
C LYS A 193 -7.92 -0.39 1.85
N ILE A 194 -7.02 0.56 1.70
CA ILE A 194 -5.63 0.29 1.29
C ILE A 194 -4.93 -0.61 2.31
N ASP A 195 -5.00 -0.28 3.59
CA ASP A 195 -4.40 -1.08 4.66
C ASP A 195 -4.96 -2.51 4.66
N THR A 196 -6.27 -2.67 4.43
CA THR A 196 -6.91 -3.97 4.27
C THR A 196 -6.39 -4.74 3.06
N ILE A 197 -6.29 -4.09 1.89
CA ILE A 197 -5.77 -4.73 0.67
C ILE A 197 -4.32 -5.16 0.85
N ILE A 198 -3.47 -4.31 1.45
CA ILE A 198 -2.07 -4.65 1.74
C ILE A 198 -1.99 -5.88 2.67
N SER A 199 -2.80 -5.89 3.74
CA SER A 199 -2.86 -7.02 4.65
C SER A 199 -3.25 -8.31 3.94
N ILE A 200 -4.25 -8.26 3.06
CA ILE A 200 -4.71 -9.41 2.27
C ILE A 200 -3.65 -9.89 1.29
N LEU A 201 -2.96 -8.97 0.60
CA LEU A 201 -1.86 -9.34 -0.29
C LEU A 201 -0.75 -10.10 0.46
N ASN A 202 -0.53 -9.80 1.73
CA ASN A 202 0.47 -10.50 2.56
C ASN A 202 0.10 -11.95 2.90
N CYS A 203 -1.16 -12.35 2.74
CA CYS A 203 -1.56 -13.76 2.87
C CYS A 203 -1.84 -14.46 1.53
N THR A 204 -1.43 -13.89 0.41
CA THR A 204 -1.45 -14.55 -0.89
C THR A 204 -0.10 -15.19 -1.21
N ALA A 205 -0.13 -16.23 -2.06
CA ALA A 205 1.01 -17.15 -2.26
C ALA A 205 2.33 -16.45 -2.61
N GLY A 206 3.29 -16.53 -1.69
CA GLY A 206 4.66 -16.04 -1.87
C GLY A 206 4.82 -14.52 -1.95
N ILE A 207 3.75 -13.75 -1.83
CA ILE A 207 3.74 -12.29 -1.91
C ILE A 207 4.00 -11.68 -0.53
N PHE A 208 4.78 -10.61 -0.50
CA PHE A 208 4.76 -9.64 0.58
C PHE A 208 4.64 -8.22 0.02
N CYS A 209 3.90 -7.41 0.72
CA CYS A 209 3.58 -6.05 0.33
C CYS A 209 3.65 -5.15 1.57
N LEU A 210 4.52 -4.16 1.53
CA LEU A 210 4.70 -3.22 2.63
C LEU A 210 4.39 -1.80 2.14
N PRO A 211 3.65 -1.00 2.93
CA PRO A 211 3.32 0.36 2.56
C PRO A 211 4.59 1.23 2.53
N TRP A 212 4.67 2.13 1.54
CA TRP A 212 5.78 3.06 1.41
C TRP A 212 5.33 4.51 1.59
N VAL A 213 4.66 5.07 0.61
CA VAL A 213 4.19 6.45 0.63
C VAL A 213 2.89 6.57 -0.16
N GLN A 214 2.00 7.43 0.29
CA GLN A 214 0.81 7.80 -0.46
C GLN A 214 1.08 9.10 -1.23
N THR A 215 0.73 9.11 -2.51
CA THR A 215 0.75 10.32 -3.35
C THR A 215 -0.60 10.46 -4.03
N SER A 216 -0.97 11.70 -4.33
CA SER A 216 -2.15 11.97 -5.13
C SER A 216 -1.83 13.05 -6.16
N HIS A 217 -2.39 12.92 -7.34
CA HIS A 217 -2.24 13.91 -8.41
C HIS A 217 -3.52 14.03 -9.22
N LEU A 218 -3.68 15.18 -9.82
CA LEU A 218 -4.73 15.46 -10.77
C LEU A 218 -4.29 14.96 -12.16
N PRO A 219 -5.22 14.51 -13.01
CA PRO A 219 -4.90 14.15 -14.40
C PRO A 219 -4.30 15.36 -15.14
N GLU A 220 -3.50 15.10 -16.18
CA GLU A 220 -2.82 16.14 -16.96
C GLU A 220 -3.76 17.15 -17.60
N ASN A 221 -4.98 16.74 -17.94
CA ASN A 221 -6.03 17.59 -18.51
C ASN A 221 -6.78 18.43 -17.47
N VAL A 222 -6.38 18.35 -16.21
CA VAL A 222 -6.95 19.17 -15.13
C VAL A 222 -5.87 20.11 -14.62
N PRO A 223 -6.15 21.41 -14.46
CA PRO A 223 -5.22 22.34 -13.85
C PRO A 223 -4.79 21.84 -12.46
N SER A 224 -3.66 21.18 -12.42
CA SER A 224 -3.05 20.81 -11.16
C SER A 224 -2.31 22.03 -10.66
N GLY A 225 -2.88 22.69 -9.68
CA GLY A 225 -2.10 23.66 -8.97
C GLY A 225 -0.90 22.93 -8.35
N ILE A 226 0.26 23.00 -8.96
CA ILE A 226 1.59 22.94 -8.37
C ILE A 226 1.96 21.68 -7.58
N LEU A 227 1.02 20.99 -6.98
CA LEU A 227 1.34 20.22 -5.79
C LEU A 227 0.74 18.84 -5.84
N GLY A 228 1.48 17.90 -6.45
CA GLY A 228 1.37 16.53 -6.00
C GLY A 228 1.72 16.51 -4.50
N THR A 229 0.75 16.27 -3.63
CA THR A 229 1.02 16.17 -2.21
C THR A 229 1.30 14.74 -1.85
N SER A 230 2.41 14.49 -1.19
CA SER A 230 2.74 13.19 -0.65
C SER A 230 2.55 13.21 0.86
N ASP A 231 1.62 12.42 1.34
CA ASP A 231 1.58 12.06 2.75
C ASP A 231 2.65 11.00 2.98
N LEU A 232 3.78 11.39 3.54
CA LEU A 232 4.87 10.48 3.84
C LEU A 232 4.47 9.61 5.03
N ARG A 233 4.02 8.41 4.78
CA ARG A 233 4.05 7.34 5.78
C ARG A 233 5.39 6.62 5.62
N TRP A 234 6.34 6.94 6.48
CA TRP A 234 7.59 6.19 6.54
C TRP A 234 7.30 4.77 6.97
N PRO A 235 7.74 3.74 6.24
CA PRO A 235 7.73 2.39 6.77
C PRO A 235 8.54 2.41 8.08
N ARG A 236 8.05 1.70 9.10
CA ARG A 236 8.80 1.49 10.33
C ARG A 236 10.20 1.01 9.97
N ASN A 237 11.19 1.72 10.48
CA ASN A 237 12.62 1.57 10.22
C ASN A 237 13.06 0.11 10.23
N ASP A 238 14.11 -0.21 9.52
CA ASP A 238 14.93 -1.43 9.43
C ASP A 238 14.73 -2.31 8.20
N PHE A 239 14.12 -1.80 7.13
CA PHE A 239 14.09 -2.54 5.86
C PHE A 239 15.42 -2.44 5.10
N SER A 240 16.52 -2.86 5.73
CA SER A 240 17.84 -2.80 5.09
C SER A 240 17.98 -3.75 3.89
N TYR A 241 17.11 -4.76 3.75
CA TYR A 241 17.28 -5.79 2.72
C TYR A 241 15.94 -6.38 2.27
N GLN A 242 15.26 -5.73 1.34
CA GLN A 242 14.02 -6.27 0.82
C GLN A 242 14.25 -7.10 -0.44
N LYS A 243 13.68 -8.29 -0.44
CA LYS A 243 13.46 -9.04 -1.66
C LYS A 243 12.38 -8.33 -2.48
N VAL A 244 12.48 -8.40 -3.80
CA VAL A 244 11.40 -8.01 -4.69
C VAL A 244 10.83 -9.28 -5.30
N VAL A 245 9.51 -9.44 -5.24
CA VAL A 245 8.80 -10.58 -5.81
C VAL A 245 8.19 -10.17 -7.13
N ASP A 246 8.58 -10.83 -8.21
CA ASP A 246 7.97 -10.66 -9.52
C ASP A 246 6.58 -11.33 -9.53
N VAL A 247 5.54 -10.51 -9.68
CA VAL A 247 4.14 -10.96 -9.70
C VAL A 247 3.69 -11.08 -11.14
N LYS A 248 3.73 -12.31 -11.69
CA LYS A 248 3.26 -12.59 -13.05
C LYS A 248 1.74 -12.73 -13.14
N GLY A 249 1.10 -13.14 -12.05
CA GLY A 249 -0.35 -13.27 -11.91
C GLY A 249 -0.71 -13.25 -10.44
N LEU A 250 -1.88 -12.71 -10.14
CA LEU A 250 -2.50 -12.67 -8.83
C LEU A 250 -3.89 -13.26 -8.98
N ASP A 251 -4.27 -14.17 -8.10
CA ASP A 251 -5.64 -14.65 -8.02
C ASP A 251 -6.53 -13.52 -7.45
N THR A 252 -7.08 -12.73 -8.36
CA THR A 252 -7.94 -11.59 -8.00
C THR A 252 -9.27 -12.03 -7.41
N THR A 253 -9.73 -13.26 -7.71
CA THR A 253 -10.93 -13.85 -7.10
C THR A 253 -10.67 -14.16 -5.63
N LEU A 254 -9.51 -14.75 -5.31
CA LEU A 254 -9.11 -14.97 -3.93
C LEU A 254 -8.97 -13.63 -3.18
N VAL A 255 -8.36 -12.63 -3.78
CA VAL A 255 -8.23 -11.29 -3.17
C VAL A 255 -9.61 -10.70 -2.86
N ALA A 256 -10.58 -10.81 -3.79
CA ALA A 256 -11.93 -10.33 -3.56
C ALA A 256 -12.64 -11.09 -2.44
N THR A 257 -12.50 -12.42 -2.41
CA THR A 257 -13.08 -13.26 -1.34
C THR A 257 -12.49 -12.91 0.03
N LEU A 258 -11.18 -12.72 0.10
CA LEU A 258 -10.50 -12.30 1.33
C LEU A 258 -10.91 -10.90 1.76
N PHE A 259 -11.06 -9.96 0.82
CA PHE A 259 -11.50 -8.61 1.14
C PHE A 259 -12.91 -8.61 1.73
N ASP A 260 -13.85 -9.33 1.11
CA ASP A 260 -15.20 -9.50 1.62
C ASP A 260 -15.21 -10.18 3.00
N GLY A 261 -14.42 -11.23 3.20
CA GLY A 261 -14.25 -11.88 4.49
C GLY A 261 -13.69 -10.94 5.55
N PHE A 262 -12.65 -10.18 5.22
CA PHE A 262 -12.00 -9.26 6.16
C PHE A 262 -12.94 -8.14 6.63
N THR A 263 -13.75 -7.58 5.73
CA THR A 263 -14.72 -6.52 6.05
C THR A 263 -15.88 -6.99 6.94
N LYS A 264 -16.11 -8.30 7.04
CA LYS A 264 -17.12 -8.91 7.92
C LYS A 264 -16.60 -9.26 9.31
N LEU A 265 -15.29 -9.17 9.54
CA LEU A 265 -14.69 -9.42 10.85
C LEU A 265 -15.11 -8.32 11.84
N ASP A 266 -15.23 -8.69 13.10
CA ASP A 266 -15.30 -7.71 14.18
C ASP A 266 -14.00 -6.92 14.30
N GLU A 267 -14.08 -5.72 14.86
CA GLU A 267 -12.95 -4.78 14.93
C GLU A 267 -11.71 -5.38 15.62
N ASN A 268 -11.91 -6.13 16.70
CA ASN A 268 -10.81 -6.74 17.45
C ASN A 268 -10.11 -7.85 16.64
N SER A 269 -10.90 -8.69 15.95
CA SER A 269 -10.39 -9.74 15.07
C SER A 269 -9.68 -9.15 13.86
N ALA A 270 -10.27 -8.16 13.20
CA ALA A 270 -9.67 -7.47 12.05
C ALA A 270 -8.33 -6.83 12.45
N ARG A 271 -8.30 -6.07 13.56
CA ARG A 271 -7.07 -5.43 14.07
C ARG A 271 -5.99 -6.47 14.38
N ARG A 272 -6.34 -7.56 15.04
CA ARG A 272 -5.40 -8.63 15.41
C ARG A 272 -4.82 -9.31 14.19
N ILE A 273 -5.66 -9.66 13.22
CA ILE A 273 -5.24 -10.30 11.97
C ILE A 273 -4.36 -9.34 11.17
N SER A 274 -4.70 -8.06 11.08
CA SER A 274 -3.89 -7.05 10.39
C SER A 274 -2.46 -6.97 10.98
N ILE A 275 -2.34 -6.83 12.30
CA ILE A 275 -1.03 -6.76 12.97
C ILE A 275 -0.23 -8.06 12.74
N ALA A 276 -0.90 -9.21 12.77
CA ALA A 276 -0.26 -10.50 12.52
C ALA A 276 0.20 -10.65 11.06
N LEU A 277 -0.57 -10.16 10.09
CA LEU A 277 -0.19 -10.13 8.68
C LEU A 277 0.97 -9.16 8.39
N ASP A 278 1.05 -8.05 9.10
CA ASP A 278 2.22 -7.14 9.03
C ASP A 278 3.50 -7.88 9.50
N ARG A 279 3.40 -8.67 10.56
CA ARG A 279 4.52 -9.52 11.01
C ARG A 279 4.88 -10.60 9.99
N LEU A 280 3.88 -11.22 9.35
CA LEU A 280 4.12 -12.20 8.28
C LEU A 280 4.82 -11.54 7.09
N ALA A 281 4.44 -10.31 6.72
CA ALA A 281 5.10 -9.55 5.66
C ALA A 281 6.57 -9.26 5.99
N ILE A 282 6.84 -8.84 7.22
CA ILE A 282 8.22 -8.63 7.71
C ILE A 282 9.02 -9.93 7.65
N ALA A 283 8.46 -11.05 8.12
CA ALA A 283 9.10 -12.36 8.06
C ALA A 283 9.48 -12.76 6.63
N LYS A 284 8.59 -12.52 5.65
CA LYS A 284 8.85 -12.81 4.23
C LYS A 284 9.90 -11.87 3.61
N ALA A 285 9.91 -10.60 4.03
CA ALA A 285 10.82 -9.58 3.53
C ALA A 285 12.25 -9.75 4.07
N THR A 286 12.40 -10.26 5.28
CA THR A 286 13.67 -10.39 5.98
C THR A 286 14.58 -11.42 5.33
N ARG A 287 15.86 -11.06 5.11
CA ARG A 287 16.89 -11.99 4.58
C ARG A 287 17.46 -12.88 5.66
N ASP A 288 17.53 -12.37 6.88
CA ASP A 288 17.99 -13.18 8.00
C ASP A 288 16.97 -14.24 8.38
N VAL A 289 17.39 -15.47 8.27
CA VAL A 289 16.54 -16.64 8.46
C VAL A 289 16.06 -16.78 9.90
N GLN A 290 16.87 -16.41 10.87
CA GLN A 290 16.54 -16.50 12.28
C GLN A 290 15.41 -15.50 12.61
N SER A 291 15.62 -14.25 12.23
CA SER A 291 14.60 -13.20 12.36
C SER A 291 13.31 -13.55 11.60
N SER A 292 13.44 -14.11 10.39
CA SER A 292 12.30 -14.53 9.59
C SER A 292 11.47 -15.64 10.29
N ALA A 293 12.12 -16.65 10.88
CA ALA A 293 11.45 -17.71 11.62
C ALA A 293 10.80 -17.19 12.91
N LEU A 294 11.45 -16.26 13.60
CA LEU A 294 10.93 -15.60 14.79
C LEU A 294 9.64 -14.83 14.46
N ASP A 295 9.66 -13.94 13.46
CA ASP A 295 8.51 -13.12 13.08
C ASP A 295 7.37 -13.98 12.53
N LEU A 296 7.65 -15.04 11.77
CA LEU A 296 6.65 -16.01 11.34
C LEU A 296 5.94 -16.67 12.52
N GLY A 297 6.70 -17.16 13.51
CA GLY A 297 6.12 -17.78 14.69
C GLY A 297 5.27 -16.81 15.50
N ILE A 298 5.75 -15.55 15.73
CA ILE A 298 5.01 -14.51 16.42
C ILE A 298 3.70 -14.17 15.67
N SER A 299 3.77 -14.04 14.35
CA SER A 299 2.59 -13.79 13.51
C SER A 299 1.47 -14.82 13.75
N LEU A 300 1.82 -16.10 13.74
CA LEU A 300 0.88 -17.19 13.99
C LEU A 300 0.41 -17.25 15.46
N GLU A 301 1.29 -17.01 16.44
CA GLU A 301 0.92 -16.97 17.85
C GLU A 301 -0.16 -15.92 18.14
N MET A 302 -0.06 -14.74 17.52
CA MET A 302 -1.02 -13.65 17.71
C MET A 302 -2.46 -14.05 17.38
N VAL A 303 -2.65 -14.97 16.44
CA VAL A 303 -3.99 -15.40 15.99
C VAL A 303 -4.42 -16.74 16.58
N LEU A 304 -3.49 -17.68 16.76
CA LEU A 304 -3.81 -19.02 17.25
C LEU A 304 -3.93 -19.12 18.79
N LEU A 305 -3.24 -18.23 19.52
CA LEU A 305 -3.20 -18.23 20.98
C LEU A 305 -3.91 -17.01 21.60
N ALA A 306 -4.68 -16.29 20.79
CA ALA A 306 -5.42 -15.14 21.24
C ALA A 306 -6.45 -15.49 22.33
N GLY A 307 -6.52 -14.66 23.39
CA GLY A 307 -7.49 -14.84 24.48
C GLY A 307 -7.10 -15.90 25.53
N GLU A 308 -5.93 -16.52 25.41
CA GLU A 308 -5.47 -17.50 26.39
C GLU A 308 -4.92 -16.82 27.65
N GLY A 309 -5.58 -17.04 28.78
CA GLY A 309 -5.06 -16.66 30.13
C GLY A 309 -3.98 -17.62 30.64
N GLU A 310 -4.08 -18.91 30.32
CA GLU A 310 -3.13 -19.93 30.74
C GLU A 310 -2.00 -20.14 29.75
N LYS A 311 -0.78 -19.97 30.24
CA LYS A 311 0.46 -20.17 29.46
C LYS A 311 0.96 -21.63 29.47
N THR A 312 0.10 -22.59 29.80
CA THR A 312 0.44 -24.02 29.82
C THR A 312 0.21 -24.65 28.43
N GLN A 313 1.06 -25.60 28.05
CA GLN A 313 0.96 -26.38 26.81
C GLN A 313 0.88 -25.55 25.52
N ILE A 314 1.48 -24.35 25.50
CA ILE A 314 1.41 -23.40 24.39
C ILE A 314 1.76 -24.04 23.05
N ARG A 315 2.87 -24.78 22.99
CA ARG A 315 3.32 -25.51 21.79
C ARG A 315 2.27 -26.51 21.28
N GLN A 316 1.62 -27.23 22.21
CA GLN A 316 0.59 -28.20 21.85
C GLN A 316 -0.66 -27.49 21.33
N LYS A 317 -1.15 -26.48 22.05
CA LYS A 317 -2.31 -25.66 21.65
C LYS A 317 -2.06 -25.03 20.27
N PHE A 318 -0.92 -24.38 20.06
CA PHE A 318 -0.53 -23.78 18.79
C PHE A 318 -0.62 -24.78 17.62
N SER A 319 0.04 -25.94 17.78
CA SER A 319 0.11 -26.94 16.71
C SER A 319 -1.25 -27.61 16.45
N THR A 320 -2.01 -27.90 17.51
CA THR A 320 -3.34 -28.49 17.39
C THR A 320 -4.30 -27.54 16.72
N ARG A 321 -4.40 -26.29 17.17
CA ARG A 321 -5.32 -25.28 16.61
C ARG A 321 -5.05 -25.04 15.13
N ALA A 322 -3.78 -24.83 14.76
CA ALA A 322 -3.43 -24.63 13.36
C ALA A 322 -3.76 -25.86 12.49
N SER A 323 -3.44 -27.07 12.96
CA SER A 323 -3.71 -28.28 12.19
C SER A 323 -5.20 -28.58 12.03
N TRP A 324 -6.04 -28.27 13.02
CA TRP A 324 -7.48 -28.42 12.94
C TRP A 324 -8.13 -27.33 12.10
N LEU A 325 -7.60 -26.11 12.14
CA LEU A 325 -8.11 -24.97 11.37
C LEU A 325 -8.01 -25.19 9.85
N ILE A 326 -6.92 -25.79 9.36
CA ILE A 326 -6.64 -25.91 7.93
C ILE A 326 -6.53 -27.34 7.40
N GLY A 327 -6.53 -28.34 8.29
CA GLY A 327 -6.44 -29.75 7.88
C GLY A 327 -7.80 -30.37 7.59
N ARG A 328 -7.93 -31.04 6.45
CA ARG A 328 -9.19 -31.65 5.98
C ARG A 328 -9.49 -32.97 6.66
N ASP A 329 -8.49 -33.80 6.85
CA ASP A 329 -8.63 -35.17 7.37
C ASP A 329 -7.55 -35.49 8.43
N GLY A 330 -7.65 -36.65 9.04
CA GLY A 330 -6.74 -37.11 10.09
C GLY A 330 -5.28 -37.16 9.64
N PRO A 331 -4.95 -37.78 8.51
CA PRO A 331 -3.58 -37.82 7.97
C PRO A 331 -2.98 -36.45 7.71
N GLU A 332 -3.74 -35.55 7.06
CA GLU A 332 -3.29 -34.17 6.82
C GLU A 332 -3.11 -33.42 8.14
N ARG A 333 -4.05 -33.51 9.08
CA ARG A 333 -3.94 -32.88 10.42
C ARG A 333 -2.70 -33.35 11.16
N LEU A 334 -2.38 -34.63 11.12
CA LEU A 334 -1.16 -35.15 11.75
C LEU A 334 0.12 -34.58 11.10
N SER A 335 0.14 -34.48 9.78
CA SER A 335 1.26 -33.87 9.05
C SER A 335 1.41 -32.39 9.38
N LEU A 336 0.32 -31.65 9.35
CA LEU A 336 0.26 -30.23 9.70
C LEU A 336 0.68 -29.99 11.15
N PHE A 337 0.20 -30.81 12.09
CA PHE A 337 0.59 -30.73 13.49
C PHE A 337 2.11 -30.81 13.66
N LYS A 338 2.78 -31.75 12.96
CA LYS A 338 4.24 -31.88 12.99
C LYS A 338 4.93 -30.63 12.41
N SER A 339 4.37 -30.06 11.35
CA SER A 339 4.91 -28.85 10.71
C SER A 339 4.77 -27.62 11.61
N PHE A 340 3.59 -27.39 12.20
CA PHE A 340 3.38 -26.26 13.13
C PHE A 340 4.17 -26.41 14.43
N LYS A 341 4.30 -27.63 14.94
CA LYS A 341 5.18 -27.90 16.07
C LYS A 341 6.61 -27.46 15.78
N ARG A 342 7.09 -27.69 14.56
CA ARG A 342 8.43 -27.30 14.13
C ARG A 342 8.55 -25.77 13.98
N ILE A 343 7.54 -25.09 13.41
CA ILE A 343 7.50 -23.63 13.36
C ILE A 343 7.62 -23.03 14.76
N TYR A 344 6.87 -23.58 15.71
CA TYR A 344 6.94 -23.12 17.10
C TYR A 344 8.31 -23.36 17.73
N ASP A 345 8.91 -24.54 17.50
CA ASP A 345 10.23 -24.89 18.04
C ASP A 345 11.32 -23.96 17.50
N ASP A 346 11.32 -23.70 16.18
CA ASP A 346 12.26 -22.78 15.54
C ASP A 346 12.15 -21.36 16.12
N ARG A 347 10.91 -20.85 16.27
CA ARG A 347 10.66 -19.55 16.89
C ARG A 347 11.13 -19.51 18.35
N SER A 348 10.81 -20.54 19.13
CA SER A 348 11.14 -20.61 20.55
C SER A 348 12.66 -20.65 20.78
N GLU A 349 13.37 -21.43 19.97
CA GLU A 349 14.82 -21.54 20.05
C GLU A 349 15.49 -20.20 19.72
N VAL A 350 15.07 -19.52 18.66
CA VAL A 350 15.59 -18.20 18.31
C VAL A 350 15.26 -17.14 19.38
N ALA A 351 14.03 -17.16 19.91
CA ALA A 351 13.61 -16.20 20.94
C ALA A 351 14.41 -16.33 22.25
N HIS A 352 14.79 -17.55 22.63
CA HIS A 352 15.51 -17.80 23.87
C HIS A 352 17.02 -17.66 23.73
N ASN A 353 17.57 -18.11 22.60
CA ASN A 353 19.02 -18.21 22.40
C ASN A 353 19.57 -17.19 21.41
N GLY A 354 18.71 -16.40 20.76
CA GLY A 354 19.09 -15.49 19.68
C GLY A 354 19.50 -16.18 18.37
N PHE A 355 19.65 -17.51 18.40
CA PHE A 355 20.13 -18.31 17.27
C PHE A 355 19.66 -19.78 17.38
N SER A 356 19.46 -20.45 16.24
CA SER A 356 19.13 -21.89 16.17
C SER A 356 20.02 -22.61 15.15
N ASP A 357 20.98 -23.39 15.65
CA ASP A 357 21.80 -24.28 14.82
C ASP A 357 20.97 -25.34 14.07
N ALA A 358 19.90 -25.80 14.72
CA ALA A 358 19.01 -26.80 14.14
C ALA A 358 18.23 -26.22 12.94
N LEU A 359 17.77 -24.97 13.06
CA LEU A 359 17.14 -24.23 11.96
C LEU A 359 18.12 -24.04 10.81
N GLN A 360 19.32 -23.58 11.09
CA GLN A 360 20.36 -23.35 10.07
C GLN A 360 20.70 -24.65 9.31
N LYS A 361 20.82 -25.77 10.01
CA LYS A 361 21.05 -27.11 9.40
C LYS A 361 19.87 -27.58 8.54
N ARG A 362 18.62 -27.26 8.93
CA ARG A 362 17.44 -27.62 8.14
C ARG A 362 17.40 -26.84 6.84
N ILE A 363 17.66 -25.53 6.90
CA ILE A 363 17.66 -24.66 5.73
C ILE A 363 18.74 -25.05 4.73
N SER A 364 19.95 -25.31 5.20
CA SER A 364 21.04 -25.74 4.32
C SER A 364 20.75 -27.06 3.59
N LYS A 365 19.95 -27.95 4.20
CA LYS A 365 19.53 -29.21 3.59
C LYS A 365 18.41 -29.08 2.56
N THR A 366 17.59 -28.03 2.64
CA THR A 366 16.37 -27.89 1.82
C THR A 366 16.49 -26.82 0.74
N SER A 367 17.71 -26.34 0.45
CA SER A 367 17.97 -25.32 -0.59
C SER A 367 17.09 -24.07 -0.48
N GLY A 368 16.72 -23.66 0.75
CA GLY A 368 15.90 -22.47 1.01
C GLY A 368 14.39 -22.68 0.94
N ASP A 369 13.89 -23.85 0.54
CA ASP A 369 12.43 -24.10 0.45
C ASP A 369 11.77 -24.35 1.83
N TYR A 370 12.57 -24.52 2.87
CA TYR A 370 12.07 -24.79 4.21
C TYR A 370 11.12 -23.71 4.72
N LEU A 371 11.56 -22.47 4.75
CA LEU A 371 10.72 -21.34 5.19
C LEU A 371 9.59 -21.05 4.20
N LYS A 372 9.79 -21.26 2.91
CA LYS A 372 8.76 -21.07 1.90
C LYS A 372 7.55 -21.97 2.16
N ASN A 373 7.77 -23.23 2.53
CA ASN A 373 6.68 -24.13 2.92
C ASN A 373 5.97 -23.66 4.19
N HIS A 374 6.70 -23.12 5.17
CA HIS A 374 6.12 -22.58 6.40
C HIS A 374 5.29 -21.31 6.14
N PHE A 375 5.74 -20.43 5.23
CA PHE A 375 4.95 -19.28 4.79
C PHE A 375 3.66 -19.72 4.13
N ALA A 376 3.68 -20.72 3.25
CA ALA A 376 2.47 -21.22 2.61
C ALA A 376 1.46 -21.78 3.63
N LEU A 377 1.94 -22.44 4.70
CA LEU A 377 1.07 -22.89 5.79
C LEU A 377 0.46 -21.71 6.58
N ALA A 378 1.26 -20.67 6.86
CA ALA A 378 0.77 -19.48 7.54
C ALA A 378 -0.27 -18.75 6.68
N GLU A 379 -0.04 -18.60 5.38
CA GLU A 379 -0.99 -18.01 4.44
C GLU A 379 -2.34 -18.74 4.49
N ARG A 380 -2.36 -20.07 4.47
CA ARG A 380 -3.58 -20.88 4.60
C ARG A 380 -4.31 -20.62 5.93
N VAL A 381 -3.57 -20.48 7.04
CA VAL A 381 -4.15 -20.13 8.34
C VAL A 381 -4.85 -18.77 8.29
N PHE A 382 -4.18 -17.75 7.76
CA PHE A 382 -4.75 -16.40 7.65
C PHE A 382 -5.94 -16.35 6.70
N GLN A 383 -5.84 -16.97 5.53
CA GLN A 383 -6.95 -17.06 4.58
C GLN A 383 -8.19 -17.69 5.26
N ARG A 384 -7.99 -18.74 6.02
CA ARG A 384 -9.09 -19.42 6.74
C ARG A 384 -9.70 -18.54 7.81
N LEU A 385 -8.88 -17.85 8.61
CA LEU A 385 -9.36 -16.94 9.66
C LEU A 385 -10.09 -15.71 9.06
N ILE A 386 -9.66 -15.24 7.91
CA ILE A 386 -10.31 -14.11 7.23
C ILE A 386 -11.66 -14.53 6.66
N ILE A 387 -11.74 -15.67 5.96
CA ILE A 387 -12.96 -16.11 5.28
C ILE A 387 -14.04 -16.54 6.28
N ASN A 388 -13.66 -17.26 7.34
CA ASN A 388 -14.64 -17.87 8.28
C ASN A 388 -14.71 -17.17 9.63
N GLY A 389 -13.86 -16.18 9.86
CA GLY A 389 -13.66 -15.61 11.20
C GLY A 389 -12.84 -16.52 12.13
N PRO A 390 -12.26 -15.97 13.21
CA PRO A 390 -11.68 -16.76 14.28
C PRO A 390 -12.71 -17.65 14.96
N PRO A 391 -12.38 -18.88 15.35
CA PRO A 391 -13.28 -19.73 16.10
C PRO A 391 -13.71 -19.06 17.41
N HIS A 392 -15.01 -19.10 17.74
CA HIS A 392 -15.50 -18.61 19.02
C HIS A 392 -14.91 -19.39 20.21
N CYS A 393 -14.66 -20.68 20.02
CA CYS A 393 -14.05 -21.57 20.99
C CYS A 393 -13.12 -22.56 20.27
N TRP A 394 -11.85 -22.53 20.60
CA TRP A 394 -10.85 -23.42 20.01
C TRP A 394 -11.08 -24.89 20.40
N ASP A 395 -11.54 -25.13 21.63
CA ASP A 395 -11.81 -26.50 22.09
C ASP A 395 -13.02 -27.09 21.35
N ALA A 396 -14.03 -26.30 21.07
CA ALA A 396 -15.15 -26.72 20.23
C ALA A 396 -14.72 -27.07 18.81
N LEU A 397 -13.80 -26.32 18.22
CA LEU A 397 -13.22 -26.63 16.90
C LEU A 397 -12.51 -28.00 16.92
N VAL A 398 -11.77 -28.31 17.99
CA VAL A 398 -10.98 -29.53 18.10
C VAL A 398 -11.86 -30.73 18.45
N LEU A 399 -12.85 -30.55 19.32
CA LEU A 399 -13.69 -31.64 19.84
C LEU A 399 -14.92 -31.95 18.97
N ASN A 400 -15.42 -30.96 18.21
CA ASN A 400 -16.59 -31.14 17.34
C ASN A 400 -16.20 -31.54 15.89
N ALA A 401 -15.22 -32.40 15.76
CA ALA A 401 -14.65 -32.83 14.48
C ALA A 401 -15.66 -33.37 13.45
N GLU A 402 -16.81 -33.89 13.92
CA GLU A 402 -17.82 -34.48 13.04
C GLU A 402 -18.79 -33.46 12.41
N LYS A 403 -18.87 -32.24 12.96
CA LYS A 403 -19.74 -31.15 12.44
C LYS A 403 -18.99 -30.10 11.64
N GLY A 404 -17.70 -30.12 11.65
CA GLY A 404 -16.85 -29.18 10.92
C GLY A 404 -16.61 -29.62 9.49
N GLY A 405 -17.65 -29.88 8.73
CA GLY A 405 -17.54 -29.87 7.27
C GLY A 405 -16.99 -28.52 6.86
N ILE A 406 -15.68 -28.46 6.65
CA ILE A 406 -14.99 -27.28 6.14
C ILE A 406 -15.44 -27.13 4.70
N PRO A 407 -16.15 -26.04 4.31
CA PRO A 407 -16.41 -25.79 2.91
C PRO A 407 -15.08 -25.89 2.15
N GLU A 408 -15.05 -26.67 1.10
CA GLU A 408 -13.89 -26.70 0.22
C GLU A 408 -13.62 -25.27 -0.22
N LEU A 409 -12.39 -24.82 0.02
CA LEU A 409 -11.90 -23.63 -0.65
C LEU A 409 -11.84 -23.99 -2.14
N LEU A 410 -12.69 -23.35 -2.94
CA LEU A 410 -12.70 -23.40 -4.39
C LEU A 410 -11.34 -23.04 -4.96
#